data_84a443bf9640d698738e07edf8c157de
#
_entry.id   84a443bf9640d698738e07edf8c157de
#
_cell.length_a   1.000
_cell.length_b   1.000
_cell.length_c   1.000
_cell.angle_alpha   90.00
_cell.angle_beta   90.00
_cell.angle_gamma   90.00
#
_symmetry.space_group_name_H-M   'P 1'
#
loop_
_entity.id
_entity.type
_entity.pdbx_description
1 polymer ?
#
loop_
_entity_poly.entity_id
_entity_poly.type
_entity_poly.pdbx_seq_one_letter_code
_entity_poly.pdbx_strand_id
1 'polypeptide(L)'
;AVRAVWASKQRGYEMSKDGKRYRSVTEGKDRQAVYDVDEAIGLVRGSASARFDETVDVAINLGVDAKKTDQTVRGSTVLPRGTGKTVRVAVFADGGDADVAREAGADLVGLDDLAEKITGGEINFDICIATPATMRVVGKLGQILGPRGLMPNPKVGTVTQDVGKAVSNAKAGQVQFRLDKGGVIHCPI
;
A
#
# COMPACT_ATOMS: atom_id res chain seq x y z
N ALA A 1 8.45 7.61 28.14
CA ALA A 1 9.30 8.70 27.69
C ALA A 1 10.57 8.12 27.06
N VAL A 2 10.60 7.93 25.73
CA VAL A 2 11.82 7.52 25.02
C VAL A 2 12.34 8.74 24.27
N ARG A 3 13.40 9.33 24.79
CA ARG A 3 14.18 10.36 24.12
C ARG A 3 15.02 9.69 23.04
N ALA A 4 14.66 9.87 21.78
CA ALA A 4 15.56 9.57 20.66
C ALA A 4 16.49 10.77 20.46
N VAL A 5 17.73 10.65 20.95
CA VAL A 5 18.81 11.62 20.66
C VAL A 5 19.36 11.27 19.28
N TRP A 6 19.00 12.06 18.29
CA TRP A 6 19.67 12.08 17.00
C TRP A 6 20.78 13.14 17.03
N ALA A 7 21.99 12.71 17.34
CA ALA A 7 23.18 13.50 17.06
C ALA A 7 23.52 13.35 15.58
N SER A 8 23.02 14.22 14.75
CA SER A 8 23.42 14.33 13.35
C SER A 8 24.77 15.04 13.27
N LYS A 9 25.78 14.32 12.79
CA LYS A 9 27.08 14.82 12.37
C LYS A 9 26.84 15.84 11.26
N GLN A 10 26.97 17.13 11.56
CA GLN A 10 26.86 18.22 10.60
C GLN A 10 27.99 18.09 9.56
N ARG A 11 27.71 17.52 8.41
CA ARG A 11 28.38 17.90 7.17
C ARG A 11 27.58 19.05 6.59
N GLY A 12 28.21 20.20 6.43
CA GLY A 12 27.59 21.38 5.84
C GLY A 12 27.17 21.13 4.39
N TYR A 13 25.97 20.66 4.22
CA TYR A 13 25.20 20.87 3.01
C TYR A 13 24.49 22.20 3.23
N GLU A 14 24.89 23.25 2.52
CA GLU A 14 24.04 24.43 2.35
C GLU A 14 22.75 23.95 1.69
N MET A 15 21.75 23.68 2.52
CA MET A 15 20.41 23.37 2.03
C MET A 15 19.90 24.58 1.27
N SER A 16 19.49 24.38 0.03
CA SER A 16 18.82 25.40 -0.77
C SER A 16 17.79 26.12 0.09
N LYS A 17 17.82 27.48 0.09
CA LYS A 17 16.90 28.31 0.90
C LYS A 17 15.48 27.86 0.63
N ASP A 18 14.76 27.50 1.70
CA ASP A 18 13.34 27.13 1.62
C ASP A 18 12.55 28.14 0.81
N GLY A 19 11.69 27.65 -0.09
CA GLY A 19 10.85 28.52 -0.92
C GLY A 19 9.89 29.38 -0.09
N LYS A 20 9.46 30.50 -0.62
CA LYS A 20 8.55 31.46 0.09
C LYS A 20 7.27 30.77 0.63
N ARG A 21 6.65 29.91 -0.18
CA ARG A 21 5.48 29.12 0.23
C ARG A 21 5.77 28.23 1.44
N TYR A 22 6.88 27.49 1.41
CA TYR A 22 7.25 26.61 2.49
C TYR A 22 7.50 27.36 3.79
N ARG A 23 8.17 28.51 3.72
CA ARG A 23 8.40 29.37 4.89
C ARG A 23 7.10 29.87 5.49
N SER A 24 6.16 30.37 4.67
CA SER A 24 4.87 30.85 5.17
C SER A 24 4.04 29.75 5.82
N VAL A 25 4.10 28.52 5.31
CA VAL A 25 3.38 27.37 5.87
C VAL A 25 4.00 26.87 7.17
N THR A 26 5.33 26.97 7.33
CA THR A 26 6.06 26.52 8.52
C THR A 26 6.24 27.60 9.58
N GLU A 27 5.89 28.86 9.27
CA GLU A 27 5.99 29.97 10.19
C GLU A 27 5.10 29.74 11.42
N GLY A 28 5.69 29.84 12.62
CA GLY A 28 4.99 29.60 13.88
C GLY A 28 4.76 28.12 14.25
N LYS A 29 5.24 27.16 13.44
CA LYS A 29 5.11 25.73 13.73
C LYS A 29 6.44 25.15 14.22
N ASP A 30 6.42 24.52 15.39
CA ASP A 30 7.58 23.80 15.90
C ASP A 30 7.59 22.37 15.32
N ARG A 31 8.64 22.01 14.60
CA ARG A 31 8.81 20.67 14.01
C ARG A 31 9.14 19.58 15.03
N GLN A 32 9.54 19.96 16.23
CA GLN A 32 9.88 19.03 17.30
C GLN A 32 8.77 18.87 18.33
N ALA A 33 7.73 19.69 18.22
CA ALA A 33 6.57 19.60 19.10
C ALA A 33 5.74 18.34 18.77
N VAL A 34 5.19 17.75 19.81
CA VAL A 34 4.22 16.65 19.70
C VAL A 34 2.85 17.26 19.84
N TYR A 35 2.02 17.11 18.84
CA TYR A 35 0.66 17.59 18.79
C TYR A 35 -0.31 16.47 19.07
N ASP A 36 -1.48 16.78 19.60
CA ASP A 36 -2.60 15.84 19.62
C ASP A 36 -3.14 15.60 18.21
N VAL A 37 -3.81 14.45 17.98
CA VAL A 37 -4.23 14.04 16.62
C VAL A 37 -5.15 15.07 15.97
N ASP A 38 -6.13 15.58 16.71
CA ASP A 38 -7.10 16.56 16.18
C ASP A 38 -6.43 17.90 15.86
N GLU A 39 -5.51 18.33 16.71
CA GLU A 39 -4.72 19.54 16.48
C GLU A 39 -3.80 19.40 15.27
N ALA A 40 -3.11 18.24 15.15
CA ALA A 40 -2.24 17.93 14.01
C ALA A 40 -3.01 17.97 12.69
N ILE A 41 -4.20 17.36 12.64
CA ILE A 41 -5.06 17.39 11.45
C ILE A 41 -5.51 18.82 11.13
N GLY A 42 -5.85 19.62 12.14
CA GLY A 42 -6.18 21.04 11.97
C GLY A 42 -5.03 21.83 11.36
N LEU A 43 -3.79 21.63 11.83
CA LEU A 43 -2.58 22.27 11.31
C LEU A 43 -2.28 21.85 9.86
N VAL A 44 -2.47 20.56 9.53
CA VAL A 44 -2.28 20.04 8.16
C VAL A 44 -3.30 20.65 7.21
N ARG A 45 -4.60 20.69 7.57
CA ARG A 45 -5.66 21.32 6.77
C ARG A 45 -5.41 22.80 6.56
N GLY A 46 -4.98 23.53 7.60
CA GLY A 46 -4.63 24.94 7.51
C GLY A 46 -3.39 25.23 6.65
N SER A 47 -2.58 24.19 6.36
CA SER A 47 -1.40 24.28 5.51
C SER A 47 -1.71 24.08 4.03
N ALA A 48 -2.90 23.58 3.70
CA ALA A 48 -3.33 23.36 2.33
C ALA A 48 -3.39 24.70 1.57
N SER A 49 -2.66 24.79 0.47
CA SER A 49 -2.55 26.02 -0.32
C SER A 49 -2.61 25.77 -1.83
N ALA A 50 -2.80 24.52 -2.26
CA ALA A 50 -2.98 24.18 -3.66
C ALA A 50 -4.40 24.55 -4.16
N ARG A 51 -4.55 24.68 -5.48
CA ARG A 51 -5.86 24.92 -6.12
C ARG A 51 -6.56 23.62 -6.54
N PHE A 52 -6.15 22.50 -5.97
CA PHE A 52 -6.70 21.16 -6.19
C PHE A 52 -6.78 20.44 -4.84
N ASP A 53 -7.54 19.36 -4.79
CA ASP A 53 -7.67 18.54 -3.59
C ASP A 53 -6.34 17.82 -3.28
N GLU A 54 -5.76 18.16 -2.12
CA GLU A 54 -4.50 17.58 -1.66
C GLU A 54 -4.80 16.33 -0.81
N THR A 55 -4.02 15.28 -1.01
CA THR A 55 -4.11 14.05 -0.20
C THR A 55 -3.32 14.22 1.10
N VAL A 56 -3.86 13.72 2.19
CA VAL A 56 -3.17 13.66 3.48
C VAL A 56 -2.53 12.28 3.63
N ASP A 57 -1.23 12.25 3.86
CA ASP A 57 -0.47 11.02 4.08
C ASP A 57 -0.01 10.94 5.53
N VAL A 58 -0.11 9.74 6.11
CA VAL A 58 0.39 9.43 7.45
C VAL A 58 1.62 8.54 7.33
N ALA A 59 2.70 8.91 8.01
CA ALA A 59 3.92 8.13 8.14
C ALA A 59 4.07 7.68 9.59
N ILE A 60 4.09 6.36 9.82
CA ILE A 60 4.19 5.75 11.15
C ILE A 60 5.53 5.06 11.29
N ASN A 61 6.39 5.58 12.19
CA ASN A 61 7.65 4.94 12.52
C ASN A 61 7.40 3.83 13.56
N LEU A 62 7.66 2.59 13.17
CA LEU A 62 7.41 1.42 14.02
C LEU A 62 8.55 1.13 15.01
N GLY A 63 9.70 1.78 14.89
CA GLY A 63 10.85 1.50 15.75
C GLY A 63 11.46 0.10 15.58
N VAL A 64 11.27 -0.52 14.41
CA VAL A 64 11.81 -1.84 14.05
C VAL A 64 13.00 -1.71 13.10
N ASP A 65 13.90 -2.70 13.11
CA ASP A 65 15.02 -2.76 12.16
C ASP A 65 14.59 -3.50 10.88
N ALA A 66 14.34 -2.74 9.81
CA ALA A 66 13.92 -3.28 8.53
C ALA A 66 14.95 -4.20 7.84
N LYS A 67 16.22 -4.21 8.31
CA LYS A 67 17.28 -5.10 7.80
C LYS A 67 17.13 -6.51 8.32
N LYS A 68 16.47 -6.69 9.45
CA LYS A 68 16.25 -8.00 10.06
C LYS A 68 15.00 -8.64 9.48
N THR A 69 15.15 -9.83 8.93
CA THR A 69 14.06 -10.57 8.26
C THR A 69 12.91 -10.91 9.21
N ASP A 70 13.19 -11.13 10.48
CA ASP A 70 12.24 -11.42 11.55
C ASP A 70 11.41 -10.21 11.97
N GLN A 71 11.92 -8.98 11.72
CA GLN A 71 11.25 -7.72 12.05
C GLN A 71 10.53 -7.08 10.85
N THR A 72 10.53 -7.75 9.71
CA THR A 72 9.84 -7.25 8.51
C THR A 72 8.33 -7.37 8.65
N VAL A 73 7.64 -6.24 8.78
CA VAL A 73 6.18 -6.17 8.90
C VAL A 73 5.56 -6.03 7.51
N ARG A 74 4.68 -6.96 7.16
CA ARG A 74 3.86 -6.94 5.96
C ARG A 74 2.55 -7.67 6.23
N GLY A 75 1.44 -7.09 5.82
CA GLY A 75 0.14 -7.69 6.04
C GLY A 75 -0.96 -6.99 5.26
N SER A 76 -2.18 -7.34 5.57
CA SER A 76 -3.37 -6.69 5.06
C SER A 76 -4.41 -6.54 6.16
N THR A 77 -5.24 -5.54 6.05
CA THR A 77 -6.40 -5.33 6.92
C THR A 77 -7.59 -4.89 6.09
N VAL A 78 -8.79 -5.23 6.52
CA VAL A 78 -10.03 -4.78 5.88
C VAL A 78 -10.54 -3.56 6.65
N LEU A 79 -10.72 -2.46 5.94
CA LEU A 79 -11.22 -1.23 6.55
C LEU A 79 -12.73 -1.32 6.76
N PRO A 80 -13.28 -0.91 7.94
CA PRO A 80 -14.71 -1.03 8.25
C PRO A 80 -15.64 -0.30 7.27
N ARG A 81 -15.15 0.79 6.67
CA ARG A 81 -15.90 1.62 5.71
C ARG A 81 -15.34 1.53 4.29
N GLY A 82 -14.40 0.59 4.05
CA GLY A 82 -13.70 0.46 2.78
C GLY A 82 -12.78 1.65 2.49
N THR A 83 -12.27 1.70 1.26
CA THR A 83 -11.35 2.76 0.79
C THR A 83 -12.06 3.83 -0.07
N GLY A 84 -13.35 3.69 -0.33
CA GLY A 84 -14.10 4.55 -1.25
C GLY A 84 -13.73 4.39 -2.74
N LYS A 85 -12.77 3.51 -3.05
CA LYS A 85 -12.32 3.24 -4.43
C LYS A 85 -12.92 1.94 -4.93
N THR A 86 -13.36 1.92 -6.18
CA THR A 86 -13.72 0.69 -6.90
C THR A 86 -12.45 -0.06 -7.29
N VAL A 87 -12.24 -1.22 -6.68
CA VAL A 87 -11.07 -2.06 -6.92
C VAL A 87 -11.41 -3.13 -7.94
N ARG A 88 -10.62 -3.25 -8.98
CA ARG A 88 -10.73 -4.33 -9.98
C ARG A 88 -9.87 -5.50 -9.55
N VAL A 89 -10.50 -6.65 -9.44
CA VAL A 89 -9.87 -7.87 -8.91
C VAL A 89 -9.66 -8.87 -10.04
N ALA A 90 -8.41 -9.26 -10.26
CA ALA A 90 -8.05 -10.37 -11.15
C ALA A 90 -7.77 -11.62 -10.33
N VAL A 91 -8.30 -12.75 -10.77
CA VAL A 91 -8.18 -14.04 -10.09
C VAL A 91 -7.58 -15.08 -11.02
N PHE A 92 -6.48 -15.67 -10.59
CA PHE A 92 -5.89 -16.84 -11.20
C PHE A 92 -6.43 -18.09 -10.49
N ALA A 93 -7.44 -18.69 -11.09
CA ALA A 93 -8.07 -19.90 -10.58
C ALA A 93 -8.42 -20.85 -11.73
N ASP A 94 -8.52 -22.12 -11.41
CA ASP A 94 -8.86 -23.17 -12.34
C ASP A 94 -10.12 -23.91 -11.88
N GLY A 95 -10.89 -24.46 -12.85
CA GLY A 95 -12.07 -25.27 -12.58
C GLY A 95 -13.13 -24.58 -11.70
N GLY A 96 -13.58 -25.26 -10.65
CA GLY A 96 -14.62 -24.77 -9.74
C GLY A 96 -14.26 -23.48 -8.98
N ASP A 97 -12.98 -23.27 -8.71
CA ASP A 97 -12.53 -22.04 -8.03
C ASP A 97 -12.72 -20.79 -8.91
N ALA A 98 -12.68 -20.98 -10.24
CA ALA A 98 -12.95 -19.89 -11.18
C ALA A 98 -14.43 -19.46 -11.16
N ASP A 99 -15.35 -20.41 -10.99
CA ASP A 99 -16.79 -20.11 -10.90
C ASP A 99 -17.11 -19.41 -9.58
N VAL A 100 -16.54 -19.89 -8.48
CA VAL A 100 -16.64 -19.23 -7.16
C VAL A 100 -16.08 -17.79 -7.21
N ALA A 101 -14.99 -17.58 -7.93
CA ALA A 101 -14.42 -16.23 -8.10
C ALA A 101 -15.37 -15.29 -8.86
N ARG A 102 -16.02 -15.79 -9.91
CA ARG A 102 -17.01 -15.02 -10.69
C ARG A 102 -18.25 -14.68 -9.87
N GLU A 103 -18.77 -15.65 -9.11
CA GLU A 103 -19.89 -15.44 -8.20
C GLU A 103 -19.58 -14.43 -7.09
N ALA A 104 -18.35 -14.45 -6.58
CA ALA A 104 -17.88 -13.46 -5.60
C ALA A 104 -17.66 -12.07 -6.20
N GLY A 105 -17.78 -11.91 -7.52
CA GLY A 105 -17.70 -10.65 -8.23
C GLY A 105 -16.30 -10.27 -8.69
N ALA A 106 -15.42 -11.23 -8.99
CA ALA A 106 -14.13 -10.94 -9.63
C ALA A 106 -14.33 -10.36 -11.03
N ASP A 107 -13.54 -9.35 -11.40
CA ASP A 107 -13.67 -8.67 -12.68
C ASP A 107 -12.97 -9.42 -13.81
N LEU A 108 -11.86 -10.06 -13.49
CA LEU A 108 -11.08 -10.87 -14.44
C LEU A 108 -10.79 -12.22 -13.80
N VAL A 109 -11.20 -13.31 -14.46
CA VAL A 109 -10.93 -14.67 -14.00
C VAL A 109 -10.36 -15.46 -15.17
N GLY A 110 -9.22 -16.10 -14.97
CA GLY A 110 -8.56 -16.89 -15.99
C GLY A 110 -7.27 -17.53 -15.49
N LEU A 111 -6.61 -18.25 -16.37
CA LEU A 111 -5.31 -18.88 -16.09
C LEU A 111 -4.28 -18.44 -17.14
N ASP A 112 -4.10 -19.23 -18.20
CA ASP A 112 -3.13 -18.93 -19.25
C ASP A 112 -3.57 -17.75 -20.12
N ASP A 113 -4.85 -17.62 -20.41
CA ASP A 113 -5.42 -16.49 -21.15
C ASP A 113 -5.14 -15.14 -20.47
N LEU A 114 -5.28 -15.13 -19.12
CA LEU A 114 -4.99 -13.95 -18.33
C LEU A 114 -3.47 -13.68 -18.28
N ALA A 115 -2.67 -14.73 -18.22
CA ALA A 115 -1.22 -14.62 -18.25
C ALA A 115 -0.71 -14.04 -19.58
N GLU A 116 -1.29 -14.43 -20.69
CA GLU A 116 -0.95 -13.90 -22.02
C GLU A 116 -1.27 -12.41 -22.14
N LYS A 117 -2.45 -11.98 -21.68
CA LYS A 117 -2.86 -10.56 -21.66
C LYS A 117 -1.89 -9.72 -20.82
N ILE A 118 -1.50 -10.20 -19.65
CA ILE A 118 -0.54 -9.51 -18.80
C ILE A 118 0.83 -9.43 -19.45
N THR A 119 1.27 -10.49 -20.11
CA THR A 119 2.54 -10.51 -20.89
C THR A 119 2.49 -9.53 -22.05
N GLY A 120 1.31 -9.37 -22.68
CA GLY A 120 1.07 -8.36 -23.71
C GLY A 120 1.00 -6.92 -23.19
N GLY A 121 1.06 -6.72 -21.86
CA GLY A 121 1.04 -5.40 -21.22
C GLY A 121 -0.34 -4.91 -20.78
N GLU A 122 -1.38 -5.70 -20.98
CA GLU A 122 -2.74 -5.36 -20.55
C GLU A 122 -2.93 -5.67 -19.07
N ILE A 123 -2.70 -4.67 -18.19
CA ILE A 123 -2.89 -4.80 -16.75
C ILE A 123 -4.01 -3.86 -16.31
N ASN A 124 -5.24 -4.36 -16.39
CA ASN A 124 -6.47 -3.63 -16.09
C ASN A 124 -7.08 -4.04 -14.73
N PHE A 125 -6.23 -4.30 -13.72
CA PHE A 125 -6.67 -4.68 -12.38
C PHE A 125 -5.77 -4.05 -11.31
N ASP A 126 -6.30 -3.96 -10.10
CA ASP A 126 -5.66 -3.31 -8.96
C ASP A 126 -5.19 -4.32 -7.91
N ILE A 127 -5.86 -5.48 -7.84
CA ILE A 127 -5.49 -6.60 -6.96
C ILE A 127 -5.45 -7.90 -7.77
N CYS A 128 -4.43 -8.71 -7.51
CA CYS A 128 -4.27 -10.04 -8.08
C CYS A 128 -4.38 -11.09 -6.97
N ILE A 129 -5.30 -12.04 -7.15
CA ILE A 129 -5.49 -13.18 -6.26
C ILE A 129 -5.15 -14.45 -7.02
N ALA A 130 -4.54 -15.41 -6.35
CA ALA A 130 -4.18 -16.69 -6.95
C ALA A 130 -4.43 -17.84 -5.97
N THR A 131 -4.76 -19.01 -6.50
CA THR A 131 -4.70 -20.24 -5.72
C THR A 131 -3.26 -20.75 -5.62
N PRO A 132 -2.92 -21.54 -4.60
CA PRO A 132 -1.58 -22.13 -4.50
C PRO A 132 -1.20 -22.97 -5.74
N ALA A 133 -2.18 -23.62 -6.37
CA ALA A 133 -1.98 -24.44 -7.57
C ALA A 133 -1.58 -23.57 -8.79
N THR A 134 -2.20 -22.41 -8.96
CA THR A 134 -1.96 -21.51 -10.11
C THR A 134 -0.70 -20.64 -9.93
N MET A 135 -0.10 -20.61 -8.75
CA MET A 135 1.12 -19.83 -8.49
C MET A 135 2.28 -20.20 -9.42
N ARG A 136 2.30 -21.41 -9.98
CA ARG A 136 3.30 -21.82 -10.97
C ARG A 136 3.21 -20.98 -12.26
N VAL A 137 2.01 -20.61 -12.68
CA VAL A 137 1.75 -19.76 -13.85
C VAL A 137 2.07 -18.31 -13.48
N VAL A 138 1.51 -17.83 -12.37
CA VAL A 138 1.71 -16.45 -11.88
C VAL A 138 3.20 -16.14 -11.60
N GLY A 139 3.98 -17.14 -11.15
CA GLY A 139 5.40 -16.99 -10.93
C GLY A 139 6.20 -16.55 -12.16
N LYS A 140 5.78 -16.96 -13.36
CA LYS A 140 6.39 -16.53 -14.63
C LYS A 140 6.16 -15.03 -14.90
N LEU A 141 5.08 -14.47 -14.35
CA LEU A 141 4.72 -13.05 -14.48
C LEU A 141 5.40 -12.17 -13.42
N GLY A 142 6.22 -12.76 -12.56
CA GLY A 142 6.87 -12.04 -11.45
C GLY A 142 7.69 -10.82 -11.87
N GLN A 143 8.31 -10.84 -13.05
CA GLN A 143 9.06 -9.73 -13.61
C GLN A 143 8.17 -8.53 -13.97
N ILE A 144 6.90 -8.77 -14.30
CA ILE A 144 5.92 -7.75 -14.70
C ILE A 144 5.12 -7.28 -13.48
N LEU A 145 4.59 -8.22 -12.69
CA LEU A 145 3.73 -7.94 -11.53
C LEU A 145 4.52 -7.48 -10.30
N GLY A 146 5.75 -7.96 -10.13
CA GLY A 146 6.60 -7.64 -8.97
C GLY A 146 6.88 -6.16 -8.80
N PRO A 147 7.45 -5.46 -9.81
CA PRO A 147 7.73 -4.02 -9.73
C PRO A 147 6.48 -3.16 -9.51
N ARG A 148 5.32 -3.63 -9.99
CA ARG A 148 4.03 -2.94 -9.82
C ARG A 148 3.35 -3.22 -8.47
N GLY A 149 3.91 -4.12 -7.65
CA GLY A 149 3.33 -4.49 -6.36
C GLY A 149 2.09 -5.38 -6.46
N LEU A 150 1.76 -5.89 -7.65
CA LEU A 150 0.57 -6.71 -7.93
C LEU A 150 0.81 -8.21 -7.74
N MET A 151 2.02 -8.63 -7.38
CA MET A 151 2.35 -10.04 -7.20
C MET A 151 1.60 -10.62 -6.00
N PRO A 152 0.81 -11.71 -6.17
CA PRO A 152 0.13 -12.38 -5.06
C PRO A 152 1.12 -12.86 -3.99
N ASN A 153 0.71 -12.77 -2.72
CA ASN A 153 1.56 -13.16 -1.59
C ASN A 153 0.73 -13.81 -0.47
N PRO A 154 1.15 -14.97 0.05
CA PRO A 154 0.45 -15.65 1.15
C PRO A 154 0.33 -14.81 2.42
N LYS A 155 1.38 -14.01 2.76
CA LYS A 155 1.39 -13.15 3.96
C LYS A 155 0.34 -12.05 3.93
N VAL A 156 -0.12 -11.68 2.75
CA VAL A 156 -1.15 -10.64 2.54
C VAL A 156 -2.53 -11.26 2.35
N GLY A 157 -2.60 -12.60 2.22
CA GLY A 157 -3.86 -13.33 2.00
C GLY A 157 -4.36 -13.28 0.56
N THR A 158 -3.50 -12.87 -0.41
CA THR A 158 -3.84 -12.90 -1.84
C THR A 158 -3.47 -14.22 -2.53
N VAL A 159 -2.82 -15.14 -1.80
CA VAL A 159 -2.67 -16.55 -2.19
C VAL A 159 -3.44 -17.38 -1.19
N THR A 160 -4.57 -17.95 -1.60
CA THR A 160 -5.48 -18.70 -0.74
C THR A 160 -6.25 -19.75 -1.52
N GLN A 161 -6.75 -20.75 -0.81
CA GLN A 161 -7.69 -21.74 -1.37
C GLN A 161 -9.12 -21.20 -1.35
N ASP A 162 -9.46 -20.33 -0.41
CA ASP A 162 -10.76 -19.68 -0.30
C ASP A 162 -10.80 -18.40 -1.15
N VAL A 163 -10.99 -18.58 -2.45
CA VAL A 163 -10.97 -17.50 -3.44
C VAL A 163 -12.15 -16.55 -3.25
N GLY A 164 -13.34 -17.10 -2.94
CA GLY A 164 -14.56 -16.30 -2.76
C GLY A 164 -14.41 -15.27 -1.63
N LYS A 165 -13.88 -15.71 -0.48
CA LYS A 165 -13.63 -14.84 0.66
C LYS A 165 -12.55 -13.79 0.36
N ALA A 166 -11.49 -14.18 -0.37
CA ALA A 166 -10.44 -13.24 -0.75
C ALA A 166 -10.93 -12.13 -1.68
N VAL A 167 -11.77 -12.48 -2.68
CA VAL A 167 -12.40 -11.50 -3.57
C VAL A 167 -13.35 -10.58 -2.81
N SER A 168 -14.18 -11.13 -1.93
CA SER A 168 -15.08 -10.37 -1.08
C SER A 168 -14.35 -9.37 -0.19
N ASN A 169 -13.27 -9.79 0.47
CA ASN A 169 -12.42 -8.91 1.29
C ASN A 169 -11.74 -7.82 0.45
N ALA A 170 -11.22 -8.18 -0.73
CA ALA A 170 -10.60 -7.22 -1.63
C ALA A 170 -11.59 -6.12 -2.05
N LYS A 171 -12.83 -6.48 -2.38
CA LYS A 171 -13.90 -5.53 -2.72
C LYS A 171 -14.45 -4.76 -1.52
N ALA A 172 -14.39 -5.35 -0.32
CA ALA A 172 -14.77 -4.67 0.93
C ALA A 172 -13.77 -3.60 1.39
N GLY A 173 -12.67 -3.39 0.65
CA GLY A 173 -11.67 -2.38 0.98
C GLY A 173 -10.51 -2.92 1.81
N GLN A 174 -9.99 -4.08 1.43
CA GLN A 174 -8.76 -4.61 1.98
C GLN A 174 -7.57 -3.76 1.54
N VAL A 175 -6.82 -3.25 2.52
CA VAL A 175 -5.60 -2.46 2.31
C VAL A 175 -4.38 -3.30 2.69
N GLN A 176 -3.38 -3.28 1.82
CA GLN A 176 -2.11 -3.92 2.07
C GLN A 176 -1.13 -2.90 2.64
N PHE A 177 -0.38 -3.29 3.66
CA PHE A 177 0.67 -2.47 4.23
C PHE A 177 2.01 -3.21 4.22
N ARG A 178 3.06 -2.45 4.07
CA ARG A 178 4.43 -2.95 4.02
C ARG A 178 5.37 -1.94 4.65
N LEU A 179 6.27 -2.44 5.49
CA LEU A 179 7.38 -1.69 6.04
C LEU A 179 8.35 -1.27 4.94
N ASP A 180 8.81 -0.03 4.96
CA ASP A 180 9.88 0.44 4.09
C ASP A 180 11.28 0.12 4.67
N LYS A 181 12.35 0.52 3.97
CA LYS A 181 13.73 0.31 4.42
C LYS A 181 14.10 1.13 5.66
N GLY A 182 13.35 2.18 5.97
CA GLY A 182 13.54 3.06 7.12
C GLY A 182 12.77 2.62 8.36
N GLY A 183 11.99 1.54 8.30
CA GLY A 183 11.15 1.11 9.41
C GLY A 183 9.84 1.89 9.54
N VAL A 184 9.38 2.50 8.45
CA VAL A 184 8.20 3.37 8.39
C VAL A 184 7.11 2.72 7.55
N ILE A 185 5.86 2.89 7.95
CA ILE A 185 4.67 2.58 7.14
C ILE A 185 4.07 3.90 6.69
N HIS A 186 3.74 4.01 5.41
CA HIS A 186 3.07 5.14 4.81
C HIS A 186 1.66 4.73 4.38
N CYS A 187 0.66 5.57 4.70
CA CYS A 187 -0.70 5.37 4.23
C CYS A 187 -1.38 6.71 3.90
N PRO A 188 -2.01 6.85 2.74
CA PRO A 188 -2.90 7.96 2.43
C PRO A 188 -4.23 7.78 3.18
N ILE A 189 -4.82 8.89 3.63
CA ILE A 189 -6.13 8.96 4.30
C ILE A 189 -7.06 9.96 3.63
#